data_90b5aadec84a07c20873ec5c9b11bfc9
#
_entry.id   90b5aadec84a07c20873ec5c9b11bfc9
#
_cell.length_a   1.000
_cell.length_b   1.000
_cell.length_c   1.000
_cell.angle_alpha   90.00
_cell.angle_beta   90.00
_cell.angle_gamma   90.00
#
_symmetry.space_group_name_H-M   'P 1'
#
loop_
_entity.id
_entity.type
_entity.pdbx_description
1 polymer ?
#
loop_
_entity_poly.entity_id
_entity_poly.type
_entity_poly.pdbx_seq_one_letter_code
_entity_poly.pdbx_strand_id
1 'polypeptide(L)'
;MTNATASTRMSITGLLVAGGVLGAVAASALATSVAPAPAQALDACFSSGLTGTLSTGSASCSSSGPLQWAIAIGANTTAKVAGGLFNLAIAVGDNSAAYTFRGTPTDGSSYFNIATAAAGGTAVASDGFFNIANARGESSGAFAQYGSFGVARAIGVNAFAQAAAEGDLPLSAFNIARARGENSEASAFGFGNSSRAFGSGARAFAGFGNGNIARALGNGADAEAGGSSRADQSSFNIARVAGSNSSARAGAISGVTESRFNIATVIGNGSGAAAGQGNFNTARVFGDTSTAEAGPGNGRRAIIVGSNQMKSDPPQDASARRAAASVRSAAQR
;
A
#
# COMPACT_ATOMS: atom_id res chain seq x y z
N MET A 1 14.17 -43.89 14.05
CA MET A 1 13.89 -43.01 15.20
C MET A 1 13.54 -41.64 14.65
N THR A 2 12.26 -41.41 14.46
CA THR A 2 11.72 -40.19 13.82
C THR A 2 11.20 -39.26 14.92
N ASN A 3 11.89 -38.13 15.09
CA ASN A 3 11.42 -37.09 16.01
C ASN A 3 10.30 -36.27 15.34
N ALA A 4 9.09 -36.44 15.83
CA ALA A 4 7.95 -35.63 15.49
C ALA A 4 7.98 -34.35 16.33
N THR A 5 8.24 -33.20 15.72
CA THR A 5 8.06 -31.87 16.32
C THR A 5 6.60 -31.50 16.29
N ALA A 6 5.93 -31.52 17.42
CA ALA A 6 4.56 -31.05 17.59
C ALA A 6 4.57 -29.51 17.58
N SER A 7 4.08 -28.95 16.49
CA SER A 7 3.79 -27.51 16.37
C SER A 7 2.47 -27.20 17.07
N THR A 8 2.53 -26.65 18.26
CA THR A 8 1.33 -26.14 18.97
C THR A 8 0.92 -24.81 18.36
N ARG A 9 -0.08 -24.83 17.50
CA ARG A 9 -0.74 -23.59 17.00
C ARG A 9 -1.60 -23.02 18.12
N MET A 10 -1.14 -21.94 18.74
CA MET A 10 -1.93 -21.14 19.65
C MET A 10 -2.85 -20.24 18.84
N SER A 11 -4.13 -20.53 18.84
CA SER A 11 -5.17 -19.70 18.19
C SER A 11 -5.44 -18.48 19.08
N ILE A 12 -4.96 -17.31 18.65
CA ILE A 12 -5.28 -16.02 19.28
C ILE A 12 -6.56 -15.47 18.65
N THR A 13 -7.68 -16.13 18.91
CA THR A 13 -9.01 -15.62 18.55
C THR A 13 -9.70 -15.18 19.84
N GLY A 14 -9.49 -13.97 20.29
CA GLY A 14 -10.21 -13.51 21.50
C GLY A 14 -9.69 -12.28 22.21
N LEU A 15 -8.84 -11.46 21.61
CA LEU A 15 -8.32 -10.28 22.31
C LEU A 15 -8.69 -8.95 21.61
N LEU A 16 -9.96 -8.75 21.40
CA LEU A 16 -10.47 -7.49 20.83
C LEU A 16 -11.75 -7.05 21.53
N VAL A 17 -11.72 -6.89 22.86
CA VAL A 17 -12.72 -6.06 23.55
C VAL A 17 -12.17 -5.59 24.91
N ALA A 18 -12.39 -4.33 25.24
CA ALA A 18 -12.20 -3.61 26.48
C ALA A 18 -10.84 -2.97 26.72
N GLY A 19 -10.72 -1.77 26.24
CA GLY A 19 -9.72 -0.80 26.70
C GLY A 19 -9.85 -0.52 28.21
N GLY A 20 -8.77 -0.62 28.92
CA GLY A 20 -8.61 0.10 30.18
C GLY A 20 -8.19 -0.68 31.41
N VAL A 21 -8.37 -1.99 31.51
CA VAL A 21 -8.08 -2.72 32.77
C VAL A 21 -7.24 -3.99 32.60
N LEU A 22 -7.03 -4.47 31.39
CA LEU A 22 -6.36 -5.76 31.14
C LEU A 22 -4.82 -5.73 31.02
N GLY A 23 -4.21 -4.57 31.02
CA GLY A 23 -2.75 -4.45 30.89
C GLY A 23 -1.96 -4.99 32.08
N ALA A 24 -2.55 -5.02 33.28
CA ALA A 24 -1.88 -5.47 34.49
C ALA A 24 -2.07 -6.98 34.80
N VAL A 25 -3.09 -7.60 34.24
CA VAL A 25 -3.41 -9.00 34.52
C VAL A 25 -2.72 -9.96 33.56
N ALA A 26 -2.45 -9.55 32.33
CA ALA A 26 -1.77 -10.40 31.36
C ALA A 26 -0.28 -10.64 31.68
N ALA A 27 0.38 -9.69 32.35
CA ALA A 27 1.78 -9.84 32.74
C ALA A 27 1.97 -10.74 33.97
N SER A 28 0.98 -10.86 34.85
CA SER A 28 1.06 -11.67 36.06
C SER A 28 0.58 -13.11 35.90
N ALA A 29 -0.26 -13.40 34.91
CA ALA A 29 -0.75 -14.76 34.69
C ALA A 29 0.21 -15.68 33.91
N LEU A 30 1.22 -15.12 33.26
CA LEU A 30 2.27 -15.89 32.56
C LEU A 30 3.43 -16.34 33.48
N ALA A 31 3.43 -15.95 34.75
CA ALA A 31 4.54 -16.24 35.65
C ALA A 31 4.39 -17.49 36.53
N THR A 32 3.25 -18.17 36.54
CA THR A 32 2.99 -19.16 37.61
C THR A 32 2.56 -20.57 37.24
N SER A 33 2.70 -21.04 36.02
CA SER A 33 2.55 -22.49 35.82
C SER A 33 3.20 -22.99 34.55
N VAL A 34 4.38 -23.57 34.63
CA VAL A 34 4.84 -24.80 33.99
C VAL A 34 6.28 -25.03 34.34
N ALA A 35 6.60 -26.14 34.98
CA ALA A 35 7.98 -26.68 35.17
C ALA A 35 8.44 -27.43 33.90
N PRO A 36 9.69 -27.76 33.74
CA PRO A 36 10.72 -26.95 33.07
C PRO A 36 11.14 -27.58 31.75
N ALA A 37 10.66 -27.05 30.66
CA ALA A 37 11.52 -26.96 29.49
C ALA A 37 12.29 -25.63 29.65
N PRO A 38 13.51 -25.45 29.08
CA PRO A 38 14.12 -24.14 29.12
C PRO A 38 13.17 -23.17 28.48
N ALA A 39 12.47 -22.40 29.30
CA ALA A 39 11.55 -21.40 28.84
C ALA A 39 12.40 -20.39 28.06
N GLN A 40 12.33 -20.45 26.74
CA GLN A 40 12.81 -19.34 25.91
C GLN A 40 12.03 -18.13 26.43
N ALA A 41 12.74 -17.22 27.06
CA ALA A 41 12.13 -16.00 27.57
C ALA A 41 11.37 -15.36 26.39
N LEU A 42 10.06 -15.18 26.53
CA LEU A 42 9.25 -14.54 25.51
C LEU A 42 9.73 -13.09 25.40
N ASP A 43 10.31 -12.75 24.25
CA ASP A 43 10.66 -11.39 23.96
C ASP A 43 9.35 -10.57 23.81
N ALA A 44 9.07 -9.73 24.78
CA ALA A 44 7.85 -8.95 24.79
C ALA A 44 8.08 -7.58 25.43
N CYS A 45 7.40 -6.59 24.89
CA CYS A 45 7.41 -5.25 25.43
C CYS A 45 6.02 -4.63 25.36
N PHE A 46 5.65 -3.94 26.42
CA PHE A 46 4.45 -3.09 26.49
C PHE A 46 4.84 -1.71 26.99
N SER A 47 4.40 -0.67 26.31
CA SER A 47 4.56 0.71 26.74
C SER A 47 3.26 1.46 26.64
N SER A 48 2.95 2.21 27.67
CA SER A 48 1.81 3.14 27.71
C SER A 48 2.26 4.46 28.29
N GLY A 49 1.79 5.55 27.75
CA GLY A 49 2.09 6.88 28.27
C GLY A 49 1.64 7.13 29.69
N LEU A 50 0.79 6.27 30.26
CA LEU A 50 0.32 6.34 31.65
C LEU A 50 1.09 5.41 32.59
N THR A 51 1.52 4.24 32.13
CA THR A 51 2.11 3.19 33.00
C THR A 51 3.61 3.00 32.79
N GLY A 52 4.20 3.69 31.81
CA GLY A 52 5.62 3.47 31.44
C GLY A 52 5.84 2.23 30.58
N THR A 53 7.06 1.74 30.57
CA THR A 53 7.50 0.63 29.71
C THR A 53 7.88 -0.60 30.54
N LEU A 54 7.35 -1.76 30.15
CA LEU A 54 7.74 -3.09 30.64
C LEU A 54 8.31 -3.87 29.46
N SER A 55 9.52 -4.41 29.58
CA SER A 55 10.16 -5.17 28.50
C SER A 55 10.87 -6.40 29.01
N THR A 56 10.87 -7.46 28.20
CA THR A 56 11.63 -8.69 28.37
C THR A 56 12.33 -9.05 27.07
N GLY A 57 13.54 -9.58 27.16
CA GLY A 57 14.32 -9.99 25.98
C GLY A 57 14.71 -8.82 25.09
N SER A 58 14.72 -9.04 23.78
CA SER A 58 15.16 -8.09 22.75
C SER A 58 14.03 -7.21 22.18
N ALA A 59 12.78 -7.40 22.62
CA ALA A 59 11.66 -6.57 22.19
C ALA A 59 11.78 -5.14 22.75
N SER A 60 11.48 -4.16 21.93
CA SER A 60 11.57 -2.73 22.26
C SER A 60 10.26 -2.01 22.00
N CYS A 61 9.80 -1.25 22.96
CA CYS A 61 8.65 -0.38 22.77
C CYS A 61 8.79 0.96 23.50
N SER A 62 8.12 1.97 22.99
CA SER A 62 8.06 3.27 23.64
C SER A 62 6.76 4.00 23.30
N SER A 63 6.23 4.73 24.28
CA SER A 63 5.12 5.65 24.08
C SER A 63 5.44 6.96 24.82
N SER A 64 5.17 8.11 24.20
CA SER A 64 5.58 9.40 24.73
C SER A 64 4.43 10.29 25.21
N GLY A 65 3.20 9.89 25.03
CA GLY A 65 2.03 10.70 25.38
C GLY A 65 0.92 9.92 26.06
N PRO A 66 -0.03 10.60 26.68
CA PRO A 66 -1.18 9.97 27.29
C PRO A 66 -2.04 9.25 26.25
N LEU A 67 -2.70 8.17 26.64
CA LEU A 67 -3.59 7.38 25.78
C LEU A 67 -2.90 6.86 24.50
N GLN A 68 -1.65 6.51 24.62
CA GLN A 68 -0.84 5.87 23.57
C GLN A 68 -0.40 4.50 24.03
N TRP A 69 -0.35 3.53 23.09
CA TRP A 69 0.03 2.16 23.38
C TRP A 69 1.00 1.62 22.33
N ALA A 70 2.09 1.04 22.82
CA ALA A 70 3.07 0.32 22.01
C ALA A 70 3.21 -1.11 22.53
N ILE A 71 3.05 -2.10 21.67
CA ILE A 71 3.13 -3.51 21.99
C ILE A 71 4.08 -4.19 21.00
N ALA A 72 5.14 -4.83 21.50
CA ALA A 72 6.07 -5.60 20.69
C ALA A 72 6.18 -7.03 21.26
N ILE A 73 6.06 -8.05 20.40
CA ILE A 73 6.14 -9.47 20.75
C ILE A 73 6.97 -10.20 19.71
N GLY A 74 8.11 -10.76 20.11
CA GLY A 74 9.06 -11.48 19.25
C GLY A 74 10.47 -10.89 19.34
N ALA A 75 11.45 -11.64 18.85
CA ALA A 75 12.84 -11.24 18.87
C ALA A 75 13.09 -10.03 17.96
N ASN A 76 13.85 -9.05 18.44
CA ASN A 76 14.18 -7.82 17.69
C ASN A 76 12.95 -7.07 17.17
N THR A 77 11.83 -7.17 17.87
CA THR A 77 10.58 -6.54 17.49
C THR A 77 10.49 -5.14 18.07
N THR A 78 9.99 -4.18 17.29
CA THR A 78 9.93 -2.78 17.70
C THR A 78 8.53 -2.21 17.54
N ALA A 79 7.99 -1.56 18.59
CA ALA A 79 6.77 -0.77 18.53
C ALA A 79 7.01 0.61 19.13
N LYS A 80 6.77 1.68 18.36
CA LYS A 80 6.96 3.07 18.85
C LYS A 80 5.75 3.93 18.56
N VAL A 81 5.33 4.66 19.59
CA VAL A 81 4.27 5.65 19.48
C VAL A 81 4.80 6.98 20.02
N ALA A 82 4.74 8.02 19.20
CA ALA A 82 5.17 9.35 19.61
C ALA A 82 4.24 10.43 19.05
N GLY A 83 3.96 11.45 19.88
CA GLY A 83 3.13 12.59 19.51
C GLY A 83 1.64 12.29 19.36
N GLY A 84 0.79 13.26 19.67
CA GLY A 84 -0.66 13.15 19.53
C GLY A 84 -1.34 12.30 20.63
N LEU A 85 -2.55 11.84 20.33
CA LEU A 85 -3.39 11.06 21.27
C LEU A 85 -4.01 9.85 20.58
N PHE A 86 -4.30 8.80 21.36
CA PHE A 86 -4.98 7.58 20.92
C PHE A 86 -4.27 6.83 19.78
N ASN A 87 -2.97 6.90 19.73
CA ASN A 87 -2.19 6.17 18.74
C ASN A 87 -1.82 4.77 19.25
N LEU A 88 -1.82 3.80 18.36
CA LEU A 88 -1.53 2.39 18.67
C LEU A 88 -0.52 1.79 17.70
N ALA A 89 0.60 1.28 18.24
CA ALA A 89 1.57 0.50 17.48
C ALA A 89 1.63 -0.93 18.02
N ILE A 90 1.45 -1.92 17.16
CA ILE A 90 1.54 -3.34 17.50
C ILE A 90 2.50 -4.03 16.53
N ALA A 91 3.55 -4.64 17.04
CA ALA A 91 4.48 -5.44 16.28
C ALA A 91 4.52 -6.87 16.83
N VAL A 92 4.32 -7.88 15.98
CA VAL A 92 4.28 -9.28 16.39
C VAL A 92 5.09 -10.15 15.43
N GLY A 93 5.92 -11.01 15.99
CA GLY A 93 6.85 -11.85 15.23
C GLY A 93 8.20 -11.19 15.03
N ASP A 94 9.20 -12.00 14.83
CA ASP A 94 10.58 -11.58 14.80
C ASP A 94 10.84 -10.50 13.72
N ASN A 95 11.72 -9.56 14.06
CA ASN A 95 12.12 -8.46 13.20
C ASN A 95 10.96 -7.58 12.67
N SER A 96 9.80 -7.58 13.34
CA SER A 96 8.66 -6.74 12.97
C SER A 96 8.78 -5.33 13.56
N ALA A 97 8.32 -4.31 12.83
CA ALA A 97 8.38 -2.94 13.29
C ALA A 97 7.06 -2.17 13.06
N ALA A 98 6.50 -1.57 14.09
CA ALA A 98 5.29 -0.77 14.01
C ALA A 98 5.51 0.62 14.60
N TYR A 99 5.17 1.66 13.86
CA TYR A 99 5.40 3.04 14.23
C TYR A 99 4.14 3.89 14.04
N THR A 100 3.78 4.63 15.09
CA THR A 100 2.90 5.78 14.95
C THR A 100 3.62 6.97 15.54
N PHE A 101 4.24 7.77 14.71
CA PHE A 101 4.99 8.92 15.17
C PHE A 101 4.80 10.12 14.25
N ARG A 102 5.12 11.26 14.77
CA ARG A 102 5.17 12.51 14.05
C ARG A 102 6.52 12.60 13.32
N GLY A 103 6.51 12.71 12.01
CA GLY A 103 7.73 12.71 11.19
C GLY A 103 8.61 13.93 11.37
N THR A 104 8.03 15.10 11.67
CA THR A 104 8.75 16.34 11.96
C THR A 104 8.08 17.10 13.11
N PRO A 105 8.85 17.80 13.96
CA PRO A 105 8.31 18.49 15.13
C PRO A 105 7.38 19.67 14.85
N THR A 106 7.21 20.06 13.61
CA THR A 106 6.71 21.40 13.32
C THR A 106 5.20 21.53 13.18
N ASP A 107 4.44 20.60 12.61
CA ASP A 107 3.10 21.01 12.19
C ASP A 107 1.95 19.96 12.25
N GLY A 108 2.11 18.77 12.70
CA GLY A 108 1.05 17.78 12.58
C GLY A 108 0.56 17.20 13.91
N SER A 109 -0.71 17.28 14.15
CA SER A 109 -1.39 16.50 15.19
C SER A 109 -1.58 15.07 14.66
N SER A 110 -1.07 14.08 15.38
CA SER A 110 -1.21 12.66 15.05
C SER A 110 -2.22 12.02 16.00
N TYR A 111 -3.42 11.72 15.50
CA TYR A 111 -4.49 11.19 16.35
C TYR A 111 -5.12 9.94 15.76
N PHE A 112 -5.43 8.97 16.62
CA PHE A 112 -6.14 7.74 16.26
C PHE A 112 -5.45 6.94 15.15
N ASN A 113 -4.13 7.00 15.06
CA ASN A 113 -3.39 6.24 14.07
C ASN A 113 -3.08 4.83 14.59
N ILE A 114 -3.19 3.84 13.72
CA ILE A 114 -2.96 2.44 14.05
C ILE A 114 -1.92 1.86 13.11
N ALA A 115 -0.79 1.40 13.64
CA ALA A 115 0.21 0.67 12.91
C ALA A 115 0.30 -0.77 13.44
N THR A 116 0.15 -1.76 12.56
CA THR A 116 0.30 -3.17 12.92
C THR A 116 1.28 -3.84 11.98
N ALA A 117 2.31 -4.45 12.52
CA ALA A 117 3.30 -5.19 11.79
C ALA A 117 3.36 -6.65 12.26
N ALA A 118 3.57 -7.59 11.35
CA ALA A 118 3.74 -8.99 11.71
C ALA A 118 4.71 -9.71 10.77
N ALA A 119 5.38 -10.74 11.29
CA ALA A 119 6.23 -11.66 10.54
C ALA A 119 7.31 -10.93 9.68
N GLY A 120 8.07 -10.03 10.28
CA GLY A 120 9.14 -9.28 9.63
C GLY A 120 8.67 -8.06 8.81
N GLY A 121 7.41 -7.66 8.96
CA GLY A 121 6.85 -6.50 8.28
C GLY A 121 7.13 -5.18 9.01
N THR A 122 7.04 -4.07 8.27
CA THR A 122 7.15 -2.70 8.79
C THR A 122 5.86 -1.93 8.51
N ALA A 123 5.21 -1.41 9.55
CA ALA A 123 4.02 -0.60 9.43
C ALA A 123 4.24 0.80 10.03
N VAL A 124 3.86 1.83 9.29
CA VAL A 124 3.94 3.22 9.74
C VAL A 124 2.60 3.93 9.49
N ALA A 125 1.98 4.41 10.55
CA ALA A 125 0.78 5.24 10.48
C ALA A 125 1.05 6.54 11.21
N SER A 126 1.21 7.65 10.49
CA SER A 126 1.68 8.91 11.07
C SER A 126 1.09 10.15 10.40
N ASP A 127 1.35 11.29 10.98
CA ASP A 127 1.09 12.62 10.42
C ASP A 127 -0.33 12.80 9.88
N GLY A 128 -1.31 12.79 10.78
CA GLY A 128 -2.71 13.00 10.45
C GLY A 128 -3.66 12.25 11.36
N PHE A 129 -4.88 12.08 10.88
CA PHE A 129 -5.98 11.50 11.66
C PHE A 129 -6.44 10.16 11.07
N PHE A 130 -6.67 9.15 11.92
CA PHE A 130 -7.26 7.87 11.54
C PHE A 130 -6.52 7.14 10.42
N ASN A 131 -5.19 7.24 10.38
CA ASN A 131 -4.41 6.46 9.44
C ASN A 131 -4.23 5.02 9.95
N ILE A 132 -4.36 4.05 9.06
CA ILE A 132 -4.21 2.63 9.38
C ILE A 132 -3.16 2.03 8.45
N ALA A 133 -2.06 1.55 9.03
CA ALA A 133 -1.03 0.80 8.33
C ALA A 133 -0.97 -0.64 8.84
N ASN A 134 -1.01 -1.61 7.95
CA ASN A 134 -0.92 -3.02 8.29
C ASN A 134 0.05 -3.74 7.36
N ALA A 135 1.19 -4.18 7.87
CA ALA A 135 2.19 -4.94 7.13
C ALA A 135 2.28 -6.36 7.68
N ARG A 136 2.29 -7.36 6.79
CA ARG A 136 2.44 -8.76 7.18
C ARG A 136 3.29 -9.50 6.16
N GLY A 137 4.32 -10.17 6.63
CA GLY A 137 5.26 -10.92 5.81
C GLY A 137 6.61 -10.25 5.78
N GLU A 138 7.61 -11.05 5.49
CA GLU A 138 9.01 -10.63 5.50
C GLU A 138 9.26 -9.46 4.56
N SER A 139 9.93 -8.43 5.07
CA SER A 139 10.27 -7.22 4.33
C SER A 139 9.06 -6.49 3.71
N SER A 140 7.83 -6.78 4.14
CA SER A 140 6.67 -6.04 3.65
C SER A 140 6.54 -4.69 4.35
N GLY A 141 6.17 -3.65 3.60
CA GLY A 141 5.99 -2.28 4.10
C GLY A 141 4.55 -1.79 3.94
N ALA A 142 4.00 -1.12 4.95
CA ALA A 142 2.73 -0.42 4.85
C ALA A 142 2.87 0.97 5.47
N PHE A 143 2.61 2.01 4.71
CA PHE A 143 2.79 3.39 5.12
C PHE A 143 1.50 4.18 4.86
N ALA A 144 0.85 4.62 5.92
CA ALA A 144 -0.30 5.52 5.87
C ALA A 144 0.10 6.83 6.55
N GLN A 145 0.57 7.78 5.78
CA GLN A 145 1.23 8.98 6.28
C GLN A 145 0.72 10.25 5.58
N TYR A 146 0.98 11.41 6.18
CA TYR A 146 0.72 12.72 5.60
C TYR A 146 -0.72 12.93 5.10
N GLY A 147 -1.69 12.55 5.90
CA GLY A 147 -3.08 12.73 5.51
C GLY A 147 -4.04 12.19 6.55
N SER A 148 -5.31 12.12 6.17
CA SER A 148 -6.34 11.62 7.08
C SER A 148 -7.11 10.46 6.44
N PHE A 149 -7.51 9.49 7.26
CA PHE A 149 -8.25 8.32 6.80
C PHE A 149 -7.50 7.50 5.72
N GLY A 150 -6.17 7.50 5.77
CA GLY A 150 -5.33 6.67 4.91
C GLY A 150 -5.34 5.20 5.35
N VAL A 151 -5.51 4.28 4.40
CA VAL A 151 -5.42 2.84 4.68
C VAL A 151 -4.37 2.21 3.78
N ALA A 152 -3.25 1.78 4.37
CA ALA A 152 -2.21 1.04 3.68
C ALA A 152 -2.18 -0.41 4.18
N ARG A 153 -2.15 -1.37 3.29
CA ARG A 153 -2.08 -2.79 3.62
C ARG A 153 -1.16 -3.53 2.67
N ALA A 154 -0.12 -4.15 3.20
CA ALA A 154 0.77 -5.02 2.45
C ALA A 154 0.76 -6.42 3.04
N ILE A 155 0.82 -7.45 2.22
CA ILE A 155 0.80 -8.86 2.62
C ILE A 155 1.76 -9.62 1.72
N GLY A 156 2.61 -10.46 2.28
CA GLY A 156 3.57 -11.29 1.56
C GLY A 156 4.99 -10.72 1.64
N VAL A 157 5.88 -11.34 0.87
CA VAL A 157 7.30 -10.94 0.83
C VAL A 157 7.46 -9.70 -0.04
N ASN A 158 8.22 -8.72 0.45
CA ASN A 158 8.52 -7.46 -0.25
C ASN A 158 7.28 -6.70 -0.78
N ALA A 159 6.08 -6.97 -0.28
CA ALA A 159 4.89 -6.22 -0.66
C ALA A 159 4.94 -4.81 -0.05
N PHE A 160 4.73 -3.80 -0.85
CA PHE A 160 4.77 -2.40 -0.43
C PHE A 160 3.42 -1.72 -0.72
N ALA A 161 2.82 -1.10 0.26
CA ALA A 161 1.59 -0.33 0.10
C ALA A 161 1.76 1.04 0.76
N GLN A 162 1.39 2.07 0.08
CA GLN A 162 1.44 3.44 0.53
C GLN A 162 0.09 4.12 0.24
N ALA A 163 -0.55 4.68 1.23
CA ALA A 163 -1.79 5.44 1.10
C ALA A 163 -1.59 6.84 1.65
N ALA A 164 -0.64 7.58 1.09
CA ALA A 164 -0.20 8.86 1.60
C ALA A 164 0.01 9.87 0.50
N ALA A 165 0.02 11.12 0.85
CA ALA A 165 0.65 12.13 0.03
C ALA A 165 2.17 12.05 0.19
N GLU A 166 2.89 12.14 -0.88
CA GLU A 166 4.32 12.37 -0.87
C GLU A 166 4.55 13.86 -0.55
N GLY A 167 5.07 14.14 0.65
CA GLY A 167 5.34 15.53 1.11
C GLY A 167 4.10 16.42 1.24
N ASP A 168 4.28 17.69 1.43
CA ASP A 168 3.32 18.74 1.82
C ASP A 168 2.06 18.94 0.97
N LEU A 169 1.33 17.89 0.61
CA LEU A 169 0.00 18.05 0.03
C LEU A 169 -1.02 18.33 1.14
N PRO A 170 -1.57 19.54 1.22
CA PRO A 170 -2.43 19.95 2.34
C PRO A 170 -3.76 19.19 2.41
N LEU A 171 -4.10 18.39 1.42
CA LEU A 171 -5.39 17.70 1.32
C LEU A 171 -5.26 16.25 0.83
N SER A 172 -4.46 15.43 1.51
CA SER A 172 -4.49 13.99 1.28
C SER A 172 -5.43 13.33 2.28
N ALA A 173 -6.52 12.74 1.78
CA ALA A 173 -7.44 12.02 2.64
C ALA A 173 -8.18 10.87 1.90
N PHE A 174 -8.70 9.92 2.67
CA PHE A 174 -9.51 8.80 2.17
C PHE A 174 -8.81 7.92 1.14
N ASN A 175 -7.50 7.78 1.24
CA ASN A 175 -6.72 6.99 0.30
C ASN A 175 -6.62 5.53 0.74
N ILE A 176 -6.68 4.61 -0.23
CA ILE A 176 -6.57 3.18 0.03
C ILE A 176 -5.50 2.58 -0.87
N ALA A 177 -4.45 2.01 -0.28
CA ALA A 177 -3.45 1.24 -0.99
C ALA A 177 -3.41 -0.20 -0.47
N ARG A 178 -3.36 -1.16 -1.35
CA ARG A 178 -3.26 -2.59 -1.02
C ARG A 178 -2.31 -3.29 -1.96
N ALA A 179 -1.27 -3.92 -1.42
CA ALA A 179 -0.36 -4.78 -2.16
C ALA A 179 -0.48 -6.21 -1.60
N ARG A 180 -0.29 -7.21 -2.43
CA ARG A 180 -0.34 -8.61 -2.03
C ARG A 180 0.52 -9.47 -2.93
N GLY A 181 1.52 -10.15 -2.36
CA GLY A 181 2.44 -11.01 -3.06
C GLY A 181 3.82 -10.38 -3.23
N GLU A 182 4.73 -11.11 -3.84
CA GLU A 182 6.12 -10.70 -3.98
C GLU A 182 6.25 -9.44 -4.85
N ASN A 183 7.00 -8.45 -4.37
CA ASN A 183 7.27 -7.20 -5.06
C ASN A 183 6.01 -6.47 -5.59
N SER A 184 4.84 -6.75 -5.01
CA SER A 184 3.65 -5.97 -5.33
C SER A 184 3.75 -4.59 -4.73
N GLU A 185 3.52 -3.58 -5.50
CA GLU A 185 3.49 -2.19 -5.07
C GLU A 185 2.08 -1.64 -5.26
N ALA A 186 1.57 -0.88 -4.31
CA ALA A 186 0.35 -0.12 -4.46
C ALA A 186 0.57 1.23 -3.80
N SER A 187 0.27 2.29 -4.47
CA SER A 187 0.39 3.66 -4.00
C SER A 187 -0.92 4.40 -4.25
N ALA A 188 -1.32 5.31 -3.43
CA ALA A 188 -2.50 6.13 -3.62
C ALA A 188 -2.22 7.50 -3.02
N PHE A 189 -2.09 8.50 -3.81
CA PHE A 189 -1.81 9.89 -3.42
C PHE A 189 -3.04 10.76 -3.68
N GLY A 190 -3.05 12.00 -3.20
CA GLY A 190 -4.16 12.92 -3.39
C GLY A 190 -5.38 12.61 -2.52
N PHE A 191 -6.60 12.76 -3.04
CA PHE A 191 -7.82 12.64 -2.27
C PHE A 191 -8.74 11.54 -2.82
N GLY A 192 -9.15 10.59 -1.97
CA GLY A 192 -10.09 9.54 -2.35
C GLY A 192 -9.56 8.55 -3.39
N ASN A 193 -8.26 8.38 -3.51
CA ASN A 193 -7.63 7.50 -4.47
C ASN A 193 -7.59 6.05 -3.98
N SER A 194 -7.71 5.10 -4.89
CA SER A 194 -7.63 3.67 -4.56
C SER A 194 -6.67 2.95 -5.47
N SER A 195 -5.65 2.32 -4.89
CA SER A 195 -4.67 1.52 -5.60
C SER A 195 -4.63 0.09 -5.07
N ARG A 196 -4.57 -0.91 -5.96
CA ARG A 196 -4.47 -2.32 -5.61
C ARG A 196 -3.55 -3.06 -6.57
N ALA A 197 -2.56 -3.75 -6.02
CA ALA A 197 -1.67 -4.62 -6.76
C ALA A 197 -1.76 -6.05 -6.23
N PHE A 198 -1.87 -7.02 -7.14
CA PHE A 198 -1.92 -8.45 -6.81
C PHE A 198 -1.10 -9.22 -7.84
N GLY A 199 -0.05 -9.88 -7.40
CA GLY A 199 0.83 -10.67 -8.23
C GLY A 199 2.28 -10.25 -8.11
N SER A 200 3.16 -11.06 -8.65
CA SER A 200 4.59 -10.79 -8.60
C SER A 200 4.95 -9.59 -9.48
N GLY A 201 5.62 -8.60 -8.94
CA GLY A 201 5.97 -7.38 -9.65
C GLY A 201 4.77 -6.56 -10.14
N ALA A 202 3.56 -6.81 -9.64
CA ALA A 202 2.40 -6.00 -9.99
C ALA A 202 2.51 -4.62 -9.34
N ARG A 203 2.29 -3.59 -10.12
CA ARG A 203 2.30 -2.20 -9.67
C ARG A 203 0.93 -1.60 -9.91
N ALA A 204 0.42 -0.83 -9.00
CA ALA A 204 -0.76 -0.02 -9.21
C ALA A 204 -0.53 1.32 -8.52
N PHE A 205 -0.78 2.38 -9.21
CA PHE A 205 -0.52 3.73 -8.72
C PHE A 205 -1.80 4.52 -8.98
N ALA A 206 -2.42 5.15 -8.09
CA ALA A 206 -3.61 5.96 -8.36
C ALA A 206 -3.29 7.45 -8.51
N GLY A 207 -2.13 7.89 -8.18
CA GLY A 207 -1.52 9.16 -8.57
C GLY A 207 -2.10 10.42 -7.93
N PHE A 208 -1.59 11.54 -8.41
CA PHE A 208 -2.03 12.86 -7.95
C PHE A 208 -3.41 13.22 -8.54
N GLY A 209 -4.21 13.95 -7.77
CA GLY A 209 -5.60 14.26 -8.10
C GLY A 209 -6.60 13.52 -7.24
N ASN A 210 -7.87 13.51 -7.64
CA ASN A 210 -8.96 13.04 -6.80
C ASN A 210 -9.70 11.85 -7.41
N GLY A 211 -10.07 10.88 -6.59
CA GLY A 211 -10.96 9.80 -7.01
C GLY A 211 -10.40 8.85 -8.07
N ASN A 212 -9.09 8.74 -8.20
CA ASN A 212 -8.47 7.84 -9.17
C ASN A 212 -8.47 6.39 -8.68
N ILE A 213 -8.62 5.44 -9.60
CA ILE A 213 -8.63 4.02 -9.28
C ILE A 213 -7.62 3.29 -10.17
N ALA A 214 -6.62 2.67 -9.56
CA ALA A 214 -5.65 1.80 -10.21
C ALA A 214 -5.75 0.37 -9.69
N ARG A 215 -5.79 -0.61 -10.60
CA ARG A 215 -5.79 -2.03 -10.24
C ARG A 215 -4.89 -2.82 -11.16
N ALA A 216 -3.90 -3.48 -10.62
CA ALA A 216 -3.02 -4.41 -11.32
C ALA A 216 -3.22 -5.82 -10.77
N LEU A 217 -3.51 -6.76 -11.65
CA LEU A 217 -3.69 -8.19 -11.34
C LEU A 217 -2.91 -9.02 -12.35
N GLY A 218 -1.89 -9.72 -11.89
CA GLY A 218 -1.02 -10.56 -12.73
C GLY A 218 0.46 -10.29 -12.46
N ASN A 219 1.32 -11.02 -13.13
CA ASN A 219 2.77 -10.87 -12.97
C ASN A 219 3.28 -9.72 -13.85
N GLY A 220 4.05 -8.81 -13.31
CA GLY A 220 4.51 -7.64 -14.03
C GLY A 220 3.40 -6.78 -14.62
N ALA A 221 2.19 -6.88 -14.08
CA ALA A 221 1.08 -6.03 -14.47
C ALA A 221 1.27 -4.62 -13.90
N ASP A 222 0.97 -3.62 -14.68
CA ASP A 222 1.09 -2.21 -14.32
C ASP A 222 -0.29 -1.54 -14.53
N ALA A 223 -0.71 -0.68 -13.63
CA ALA A 223 -1.89 0.16 -13.80
C ALA A 223 -1.58 1.52 -13.16
N GLU A 224 -1.86 2.56 -13.87
CA GLU A 224 -1.71 3.94 -13.41
C GLU A 224 -3.06 4.63 -13.62
N ALA A 225 -3.52 5.53 -12.81
CA ALA A 225 -4.80 6.20 -13.09
C ALA A 225 -4.63 7.70 -13.05
N GLY A 226 -4.27 8.49 -12.42
CA GLY A 226 -4.10 9.93 -12.49
C GLY A 226 -2.74 10.38 -13.00
N GLY A 227 -2.37 11.60 -12.73
CA GLY A 227 -1.08 12.14 -13.10
C GLY A 227 0.07 11.57 -12.27
N SER A 228 1.22 11.47 -12.89
CA SER A 228 2.46 10.99 -12.26
C SER A 228 3.21 12.07 -11.47
N SER A 229 2.79 13.31 -11.57
CA SER A 229 3.40 14.43 -10.86
C SER A 229 2.35 15.31 -10.18
N ARG A 230 2.80 16.13 -9.22
CA ARG A 230 1.93 17.12 -8.55
C ARG A 230 1.37 18.19 -9.49
N ALA A 231 2.05 18.45 -10.60
CA ALA A 231 1.58 19.39 -11.61
C ALA A 231 0.45 18.81 -12.46
N ASP A 232 0.35 17.47 -12.52
CA ASP A 232 -0.59 16.74 -13.39
C ASP A 232 -1.79 16.22 -12.57
N GLN A 233 -2.55 17.10 -11.96
CA GLN A 233 -3.70 16.74 -11.12
C GLN A 233 -4.88 16.18 -11.93
N SER A 234 -4.77 14.95 -12.34
CA SER A 234 -5.81 14.25 -13.08
C SER A 234 -6.78 13.52 -12.16
N SER A 235 -8.07 13.62 -12.39
CA SER A 235 -9.09 13.14 -11.45
C SER A 235 -10.11 12.20 -12.09
N PHE A 236 -10.66 11.30 -11.26
CA PHE A 236 -11.69 10.34 -11.64
C PHE A 236 -11.28 9.42 -12.80
N ASN A 237 -10.01 9.07 -12.89
CA ASN A 237 -9.50 8.17 -13.90
C ASN A 237 -9.48 6.72 -13.38
N ILE A 238 -9.67 5.78 -14.29
CA ILE A 238 -9.69 4.35 -13.96
C ILE A 238 -8.71 3.60 -14.84
N ALA A 239 -7.71 2.97 -14.23
CA ALA A 239 -6.79 2.06 -14.89
C ALA A 239 -6.94 0.64 -14.32
N ARG A 240 -7.12 -0.34 -15.17
CA ARG A 240 -7.28 -1.75 -14.78
C ARG A 240 -6.49 -2.67 -15.68
N VAL A 241 -5.73 -3.56 -15.07
CA VAL A 241 -5.00 -4.63 -15.76
C VAL A 241 -5.37 -5.97 -15.14
N ALA A 242 -5.67 -6.93 -16.00
CA ALA A 242 -5.76 -8.35 -15.65
C ALA A 242 -5.00 -9.14 -16.72
N GLY A 243 -3.78 -9.59 -16.39
CA GLY A 243 -2.89 -10.28 -17.31
C GLY A 243 -1.44 -10.12 -16.89
N SER A 244 -0.54 -10.79 -17.59
CA SER A 244 0.88 -10.71 -17.30
C SER A 244 1.59 -9.77 -18.28
N ASN A 245 2.59 -9.02 -17.78
CA ASN A 245 3.36 -8.06 -18.57
C ASN A 245 2.48 -7.09 -19.37
N SER A 246 1.45 -6.58 -18.75
CA SER A 246 0.43 -5.75 -19.36
C SER A 246 0.31 -4.41 -18.66
N SER A 247 -0.09 -3.38 -19.38
CA SER A 247 -0.16 -2.02 -18.82
C SER A 247 -1.48 -1.34 -19.18
N ALA A 248 -2.05 -0.60 -18.23
CA ALA A 248 -3.17 0.30 -18.48
C ALA A 248 -2.89 1.65 -17.83
N ARG A 249 -3.09 2.70 -18.55
CA ARG A 249 -2.91 4.08 -18.10
C ARG A 249 -4.15 4.89 -18.43
N ALA A 250 -4.65 5.65 -17.48
CA ALA A 250 -5.77 6.57 -17.67
C ALA A 250 -5.40 7.91 -17.01
N GLY A 251 -5.64 9.01 -17.68
CA GLY A 251 -5.28 10.34 -17.21
C GLY A 251 -4.04 10.92 -17.89
N ALA A 252 -3.33 11.80 -17.24
CA ALA A 252 -2.19 12.50 -17.82
C ALA A 252 -1.05 11.56 -18.18
N ILE A 253 -0.78 11.45 -19.45
CA ILE A 253 0.46 10.90 -19.99
C ILE A 253 1.38 12.10 -20.20
N SER A 254 2.53 12.12 -19.60
CA SER A 254 3.52 13.21 -19.47
C SER A 254 3.29 14.48 -20.33
N GLY A 255 3.15 15.63 -19.67
CA GLY A 255 3.08 16.95 -20.32
C GLY A 255 1.69 17.54 -20.50
N VAL A 256 0.64 16.90 -19.97
CA VAL A 256 -0.74 17.44 -19.98
C VAL A 256 -1.21 17.67 -18.56
N THR A 257 -1.55 18.87 -18.24
CA THR A 257 -1.80 19.34 -16.87
C THR A 257 -3.07 18.81 -16.22
N GLU A 258 -4.11 18.48 -16.98
CA GLU A 258 -5.35 17.95 -16.41
C GLU A 258 -6.05 16.98 -17.36
N SER A 259 -6.43 15.82 -16.86
CA SER A 259 -7.32 14.91 -17.59
C SER A 259 -8.29 14.21 -16.64
N ARG A 260 -9.54 14.05 -17.06
CA ARG A 260 -10.59 13.58 -16.17
C ARG A 260 -11.48 12.54 -16.83
N PHE A 261 -11.99 11.61 -15.99
CA PHE A 261 -12.94 10.58 -16.42
C PHE A 261 -12.42 9.66 -17.54
N ASN A 262 -11.14 9.39 -17.58
CA ASN A 262 -10.56 8.47 -18.56
C ASN A 262 -10.56 7.03 -18.03
N ILE A 263 -10.75 6.09 -18.95
CA ILE A 263 -10.78 4.65 -18.61
C ILE A 263 -9.80 3.90 -19.49
N ALA A 264 -8.81 3.25 -18.89
CA ALA A 264 -7.93 2.31 -19.54
C ALA A 264 -8.14 0.92 -18.95
N THR A 265 -8.39 -0.09 -19.77
CA THR A 265 -8.61 -1.46 -19.30
C THR A 265 -7.89 -2.45 -20.20
N VAL A 266 -7.14 -3.37 -19.60
CA VAL A 266 -6.49 -4.50 -20.29
C VAL A 266 -6.94 -5.79 -19.64
N ILE A 267 -7.35 -6.75 -20.48
CA ILE A 267 -7.55 -8.15 -20.11
C ILE A 267 -6.82 -8.97 -21.15
N GLY A 268 -5.66 -9.54 -20.79
CA GLY A 268 -4.79 -10.26 -21.71
C GLY A 268 -3.33 -10.07 -21.35
N ASN A 269 -2.44 -10.79 -21.99
CA ASN A 269 -1.02 -10.77 -21.69
C ASN A 269 -0.23 -9.96 -22.74
N GLY A 270 0.81 -9.27 -22.29
CA GLY A 270 1.64 -8.46 -23.17
C GLY A 270 0.89 -7.31 -23.86
N SER A 271 -0.20 -6.84 -23.25
CA SER A 271 -1.12 -5.89 -23.87
C SER A 271 -1.09 -4.54 -23.19
N GLY A 272 -1.44 -3.48 -23.94
CA GLY A 272 -1.47 -2.11 -23.43
C GLY A 272 -2.76 -1.35 -23.75
N ALA A 273 -3.25 -0.54 -22.83
CA ALA A 273 -4.30 0.41 -23.08
C ALA A 273 -3.92 1.78 -22.49
N ALA A 274 -4.03 2.83 -23.27
CA ALA A 274 -3.79 4.18 -22.82
C ALA A 274 -5.01 5.07 -23.14
N ALA A 275 -5.58 5.71 -22.13
CA ALA A 275 -6.61 6.71 -22.30
C ALA A 275 -6.16 7.97 -21.56
N GLY A 276 -5.93 9.06 -22.28
CA GLY A 276 -5.39 10.26 -21.65
C GLY A 276 -5.30 11.43 -22.61
N GLN A 277 -4.62 12.48 -22.17
CA GLN A 277 -4.50 13.75 -22.90
C GLN A 277 -5.86 14.35 -23.28
N GLY A 278 -6.73 14.48 -22.30
CA GLY A 278 -8.08 15.01 -22.45
C GLY A 278 -9.07 14.30 -21.52
N ASN A 279 -10.35 14.52 -21.76
CA ASN A 279 -11.41 14.06 -20.87
C ASN A 279 -12.30 13.01 -21.54
N PHE A 280 -12.86 12.10 -20.74
CA PHE A 280 -13.82 11.08 -21.19
C PHE A 280 -13.28 10.10 -22.23
N ASN A 281 -11.98 9.86 -22.27
CA ASN A 281 -11.39 8.93 -23.21
C ASN A 281 -11.50 7.49 -22.68
N THR A 282 -11.66 6.54 -23.60
CA THR A 282 -11.76 5.12 -23.26
C THR A 282 -10.87 4.27 -24.14
N ALA A 283 -9.89 3.58 -23.57
CA ALA A 283 -9.07 2.58 -24.23
C ALA A 283 -9.29 1.23 -23.58
N ARG A 284 -9.63 0.21 -24.36
CA ARG A 284 -9.85 -1.14 -23.85
C ARG A 284 -9.22 -2.19 -24.77
N VAL A 285 -8.56 -3.16 -24.16
CA VAL A 285 -8.01 -4.34 -24.83
C VAL A 285 -8.55 -5.61 -24.18
N PHE A 286 -9.11 -6.49 -24.99
CA PHE A 286 -9.52 -7.84 -24.62
C PHE A 286 -8.81 -8.82 -25.56
N GLY A 287 -7.64 -9.30 -25.19
CA GLY A 287 -6.79 -10.18 -25.99
C GLY A 287 -5.30 -9.94 -25.72
N ASP A 288 -4.49 -10.80 -26.27
CA ASP A 288 -3.05 -10.78 -26.02
C ASP A 288 -2.30 -9.95 -27.07
N THR A 289 -1.16 -9.39 -26.67
CA THR A 289 -0.21 -8.68 -27.55
C THR A 289 -0.88 -7.55 -28.35
N SER A 290 -1.85 -6.88 -27.75
CA SER A 290 -2.64 -5.85 -28.42
C SER A 290 -2.50 -4.49 -27.72
N THR A 291 -2.66 -3.40 -28.47
CA THR A 291 -2.54 -2.04 -27.93
C THR A 291 -3.68 -1.15 -28.40
N ALA A 292 -4.40 -0.56 -27.45
CA ALA A 292 -5.44 0.44 -27.70
C ALA A 292 -5.02 1.80 -27.13
N GLU A 293 -5.17 2.87 -27.90
CA GLU A 293 -4.86 4.22 -27.48
C GLU A 293 -6.03 5.17 -27.82
N ALA A 294 -6.52 5.89 -26.83
CA ALA A 294 -7.59 6.88 -26.98
C ALA A 294 -7.10 8.24 -26.46
N GLY A 295 -7.00 9.21 -27.32
CA GLY A 295 -6.41 10.54 -27.11
C GLY A 295 -5.40 10.87 -28.21
N PRO A 296 -4.91 12.11 -28.28
CA PRO A 296 -5.32 13.30 -27.54
C PRO A 296 -6.73 13.80 -27.94
N GLY A 297 -7.37 14.52 -27.02
CA GLY A 297 -8.72 15.10 -27.20
C GLY A 297 -9.76 14.51 -26.28
N ASN A 298 -11.00 14.89 -26.43
CA ASN A 298 -12.09 14.48 -25.55
C ASN A 298 -13.00 13.44 -26.19
N GLY A 299 -13.53 12.52 -25.39
CA GLY A 299 -14.52 11.54 -25.82
C GLY A 299 -13.99 10.49 -26.81
N ARG A 300 -12.68 10.27 -26.88
CA ARG A 300 -12.05 9.31 -27.79
C ARG A 300 -12.27 7.88 -27.32
N ARG A 301 -12.38 6.96 -28.27
CA ARG A 301 -12.66 5.56 -27.96
C ARG A 301 -11.88 4.57 -28.84
N ALA A 302 -10.95 3.85 -28.24
CA ALA A 302 -10.22 2.74 -28.86
C ALA A 302 -10.56 1.43 -28.12
N ILE A 303 -11.21 0.49 -28.81
CA ILE A 303 -11.54 -0.81 -28.24
C ILE A 303 -11.04 -1.88 -29.19
N ILE A 304 -10.32 -2.86 -28.63
CA ILE A 304 -9.82 -4.05 -29.33
C ILE A 304 -10.43 -5.28 -28.65
N VAL A 305 -10.89 -6.22 -29.49
CA VAL A 305 -11.25 -7.57 -29.09
C VAL A 305 -10.51 -8.51 -30.03
N GLY A 306 -9.59 -9.31 -29.49
CA GLY A 306 -8.71 -10.19 -30.26
C GLY A 306 -7.23 -9.87 -30.02
N SER A 307 -6.38 -10.72 -30.52
CA SER A 307 -4.93 -10.66 -30.26
C SER A 307 -4.16 -10.06 -31.44
N ASN A 308 -2.96 -9.57 -31.16
CA ASN A 308 -2.04 -8.99 -32.14
C ASN A 308 -2.61 -7.78 -32.91
N GLN A 309 -3.40 -6.95 -32.24
CA GLN A 309 -4.05 -5.79 -32.85
C GLN A 309 -3.54 -4.47 -32.25
N MET A 310 -3.58 -3.42 -33.09
CA MET A 310 -3.31 -2.04 -32.65
C MET A 310 -4.43 -1.11 -33.13
N LYS A 311 -4.95 -0.31 -32.23
CA LYS A 311 -5.96 0.70 -32.52
C LYS A 311 -5.67 2.01 -31.81
N SER A 312 -5.69 3.12 -32.54
CA SER A 312 -5.56 4.47 -32.00
C SER A 312 -6.77 5.31 -32.44
N ASP A 313 -7.27 6.15 -31.55
CA ASP A 313 -8.33 7.14 -31.82
C ASP A 313 -7.97 8.49 -31.17
N PRO A 314 -7.65 9.54 -31.92
CA PRO A 314 -7.59 9.58 -33.38
C PRO A 314 -6.47 8.69 -33.94
N PRO A 315 -6.57 8.28 -35.22
CA PRO A 315 -5.50 7.57 -35.88
C PRO A 315 -4.21 8.38 -35.81
N GLN A 316 -3.13 7.76 -35.36
CA GLN A 316 -1.82 8.41 -35.38
C GLN A 316 -1.27 8.41 -36.82
N ASP A 317 -0.68 9.53 -37.24
CA ASP A 317 0.08 9.57 -38.48
C ASP A 317 1.22 8.54 -38.45
N ALA A 318 1.56 7.99 -39.62
CA ALA A 318 2.58 6.92 -39.75
C ALA A 318 3.97 7.34 -39.18
N SER A 319 4.25 8.63 -39.13
CA SER A 319 5.46 9.21 -38.54
C SER A 319 5.46 9.10 -37.00
N ALA A 320 4.32 9.33 -36.37
CA ALA A 320 4.17 9.20 -34.91
C ALA A 320 4.25 7.73 -34.46
N ARG A 321 3.76 6.80 -35.28
CA ARG A 321 3.88 5.34 -35.02
C ARG A 321 5.34 4.87 -35.00
N ARG A 322 6.20 5.39 -35.87
CA ARG A 322 7.62 5.04 -35.90
C ARG A 322 8.36 5.56 -34.67
N ALA A 323 8.04 6.77 -34.20
CA ALA A 323 8.62 7.32 -32.99
C ALA A 323 8.23 6.50 -31.73
N ALA A 324 6.97 6.10 -31.61
CA ALA A 324 6.50 5.26 -30.51
C ALA A 324 7.12 3.85 -30.50
N ALA A 325 7.36 3.27 -31.67
CA ALA A 325 8.01 1.98 -31.81
C ALA A 325 9.50 2.04 -31.41
N SER A 326 10.18 3.14 -31.73
CA SER A 326 11.60 3.33 -31.37
C SER A 326 11.81 3.48 -29.88
N VAL A 327 10.90 4.15 -29.18
CA VAL A 327 10.94 4.30 -27.72
C VAL A 327 10.72 2.95 -27.00
N ARG A 328 9.87 2.08 -27.55
CA ARG A 328 9.67 0.73 -26.98
C ARG A 328 10.87 -0.18 -27.14
N SER A 329 11.58 -0.12 -28.25
CA SER A 329 12.79 -0.92 -28.45
C SER A 329 13.97 -0.46 -27.58
N ALA A 330 14.01 0.81 -27.18
CA ALA A 330 15.01 1.34 -26.27
C ALA A 330 14.73 0.99 -24.79
N ALA A 331 13.47 0.77 -24.42
CA ALA A 331 13.08 0.38 -23.05
C ALA A 331 13.22 -1.14 -22.78
N GLN A 332 13.50 -1.94 -23.81
CA GLN A 332 13.70 -3.39 -23.69
C GLN A 332 15.18 -3.82 -23.76
N ARG A 333 16.10 -2.88 -23.85
CA ARG A 333 17.54 -3.10 -23.73
C ARG A 333 18.04 -2.55 -22.39
#